data_770809395d1f5bd123bf909625d580d7
#
_entry.id   770809395d1f5bd123bf909625d580d7
#
_cell.length_a   1.000
_cell.length_b   1.000
_cell.length_c   1.000
_cell.angle_alpha   90.00
_cell.angle_beta   90.00
_cell.angle_gamma   90.00
#
_symmetry.space_group_name_H-M   'P 1'
#
loop_
_entity.id
_entity.type
_entity.pdbx_description
1 polymer ?
#
loop_
_entity_poly.entity_id
_entity_poly.type
_entity_poly.pdbx_seq_one_letter_code
_entity_poly.pdbx_strand_id
1 'polypeptide(L)'
;QLNESKELIENAIGKKLPSVTSTISGTYSNSDKKTTTGDTTPETFTDKYKITVTQNLFDYGFKDLEIERSKILYQNELINFKKTIQDLSLNAISGYLTVINDKKFLQVNKKNFDSVKRFLEETKTRYSLGSATLYELQNSQSAFAIAETNLFIAEQNYNLSKKTFKNIVGKDAINLEEVIKFDKELNFDEIIQNIIENNFDIILLENDIINKK
;
A
#
# COMPACT_ATOMS: atom_id res chain seq x y z
N GLN A 1 -7.58 5.02 -9.45
CA GLN A 1 -6.35 5.74 -9.87
C GLN A 1 -6.02 5.47 -11.34
N LEU A 2 -5.74 4.22 -11.77
CA LEU A 2 -5.33 3.92 -13.14
C LEU A 2 -6.43 4.26 -14.20
N ASN A 3 -7.69 3.95 -13.92
CA ASN A 3 -8.80 4.34 -14.79
C ASN A 3 -9.02 5.86 -14.77
N GLU A 4 -8.85 6.48 -13.63
CA GLU A 4 -8.96 7.93 -13.47
C GLU A 4 -7.89 8.67 -14.29
N SER A 5 -6.63 8.24 -14.23
CA SER A 5 -5.56 8.84 -15.03
C SER A 5 -5.74 8.65 -16.54
N LYS A 6 -6.39 7.55 -16.97
CA LYS A 6 -6.80 7.37 -18.36
C LYS A 6 -7.88 8.39 -18.77
N GLU A 7 -8.90 8.59 -17.94
CA GLU A 7 -9.95 9.58 -18.17
C GLU A 7 -9.39 11.02 -18.21
N LEU A 8 -8.31 11.30 -17.49
CA LEU A 8 -7.63 12.61 -17.57
C LEU A 8 -7.04 12.87 -18.95
N ILE A 9 -6.55 11.84 -19.65
CA ILE A 9 -6.08 11.98 -21.03
C ILE A 9 -7.25 12.33 -21.95
N GLU A 10 -8.37 11.60 -21.84
CA GLU A 10 -9.57 11.86 -22.65
C GLU A 10 -10.13 13.28 -22.39
N ASN A 11 -10.08 13.72 -21.13
CA ASN A 11 -10.47 15.07 -20.74
C ASN A 11 -9.53 16.13 -21.38
N ALA A 12 -8.21 15.90 -21.33
CA ALA A 12 -7.25 16.79 -21.97
C ALA A 12 -7.45 16.87 -23.50
N ILE A 13 -7.75 15.75 -24.15
CA ILE A 13 -8.12 15.71 -25.57
C ILE A 13 -9.44 16.46 -25.81
N GLY A 14 -10.43 16.28 -24.95
CA GLY A 14 -11.72 16.94 -25.01
C GLY A 14 -11.62 18.48 -24.98
N LYS A 15 -10.64 19.03 -24.28
CA LYS A 15 -10.37 20.49 -24.26
C LYS A 15 -9.96 21.07 -25.62
N LYS A 16 -9.58 20.25 -26.58
CA LYS A 16 -9.35 20.67 -27.99
C LYS A 16 -10.63 20.82 -28.78
N LEU A 17 -11.72 20.21 -28.34
CA LEU A 17 -13.01 20.27 -29.02
C LEU A 17 -13.75 21.57 -28.71
N PRO A 18 -14.72 21.98 -29.57
CA PRO A 18 -15.60 23.10 -29.28
C PRO A 18 -16.40 22.85 -28.00
N SER A 19 -16.48 23.84 -27.12
CA SER A 19 -17.38 23.81 -25.98
C SER A 19 -18.74 24.44 -26.35
N VAL A 20 -19.82 23.77 -26.01
CA VAL A 20 -21.19 24.25 -26.20
C VAL A 20 -21.82 24.49 -24.84
N THR A 21 -22.19 25.75 -24.58
CA THR A 21 -22.85 26.14 -23.33
C THR A 21 -24.24 26.67 -23.63
N SER A 22 -25.25 26.12 -22.95
CA SER A 22 -26.60 26.65 -22.97
C SER A 22 -26.92 27.34 -21.66
N THR A 23 -27.40 28.57 -21.75
CA THR A 23 -27.79 29.36 -20.58
C THR A 23 -29.24 29.82 -20.73
N ILE A 24 -30.06 29.55 -19.73
CA ILE A 24 -31.42 30.04 -19.60
C ILE A 24 -31.45 30.91 -18.35
N SER A 25 -31.92 32.15 -18.53
CA SER A 25 -32.05 33.09 -17.40
C SER A 25 -33.35 33.85 -17.46
N GLY A 26 -34.12 33.86 -16.38
CA GLY A 26 -35.26 34.71 -16.17
C GLY A 26 -34.92 35.83 -15.21
N THR A 27 -35.19 37.07 -15.60
CA THR A 27 -34.97 38.24 -14.73
C THR A 27 -36.32 38.94 -14.52
N TYR A 28 -36.73 39.05 -13.26
CA TYR A 28 -37.81 39.87 -12.83
C TYR A 28 -37.27 41.18 -12.28
N SER A 29 -37.70 42.30 -12.82
CA SER A 29 -37.33 43.63 -12.30
C SER A 29 -38.59 44.42 -11.99
N ASN A 30 -38.65 44.95 -10.78
CA ASN A 30 -39.64 45.91 -10.35
C ASN A 30 -38.89 47.21 -10.02
N SER A 31 -39.27 48.29 -10.67
CA SER A 31 -38.61 49.59 -10.43
C SER A 31 -39.68 50.66 -10.09
N ASP A 32 -39.71 51.07 -8.82
CA ASP A 32 -40.53 52.21 -8.40
C ASP A 32 -39.94 53.52 -8.91
N LYS A 33 -40.51 54.03 -10.03
CA LYS A 33 -40.23 55.40 -10.47
C LYS A 33 -41.32 56.34 -10.04
N LYS A 34 -41.03 57.22 -9.08
CA LYS A 34 -41.87 58.39 -8.78
C LYS A 34 -41.71 59.41 -9.89
N THR A 35 -42.74 59.56 -10.72
CA THR A 35 -42.84 60.68 -11.66
C THR A 35 -43.90 61.63 -11.20
N THR A 36 -43.74 62.95 -11.55
CA THR A 36 -44.62 64.05 -11.12
C THR A 36 -46.07 63.93 -11.66
N THR A 37 -46.34 62.90 -12.48
CA THR A 37 -47.63 62.68 -13.16
C THR A 37 -48.35 61.37 -12.80
N GLY A 38 -47.86 60.64 -11.80
CA GLY A 38 -48.48 59.38 -11.40
C GLY A 38 -47.45 58.27 -11.18
N ASP A 39 -47.63 57.42 -10.18
CA ASP A 39 -46.79 56.23 -9.94
C ASP A 39 -47.06 55.16 -10.98
N THR A 40 -46.12 54.88 -11.82
CA THR A 40 -46.09 53.70 -12.68
C THR A 40 -44.99 52.76 -12.20
N THR A 41 -45.33 51.61 -11.70
CA THR A 41 -44.43 50.49 -11.44
C THR A 41 -44.46 49.54 -12.63
N PRO A 42 -43.58 49.66 -13.63
CA PRO A 42 -43.47 48.69 -14.69
C PRO A 42 -42.79 47.44 -14.14
N GLU A 43 -43.58 46.41 -13.92
CA GLU A 43 -43.05 45.05 -13.70
C GLU A 43 -42.58 44.51 -15.06
N THR A 44 -41.30 44.14 -15.15
CA THR A 44 -40.76 43.58 -16.37
C THR A 44 -40.19 42.20 -16.08
N PHE A 45 -40.74 41.20 -16.79
CA PHE A 45 -40.20 39.84 -16.81
C PHE A 45 -39.49 39.63 -18.13
N THR A 46 -38.18 39.22 -18.05
CA THR A 46 -37.36 39.01 -19.23
C THR A 46 -36.75 37.62 -19.20
N ASP A 47 -37.11 36.80 -20.16
CA ASP A 47 -36.48 35.49 -20.40
C ASP A 47 -35.38 35.62 -21.46
N LYS A 48 -34.21 35.06 -21.15
CA LYS A 48 -33.08 35.01 -22.08
C LYS A 48 -32.63 33.56 -22.26
N TYR A 49 -32.55 33.16 -23.52
CA TYR A 49 -32.00 31.88 -23.97
C TYR A 49 -30.73 32.17 -24.74
N LYS A 50 -29.61 31.59 -24.35
CA LYS A 50 -28.34 31.78 -24.98
C LYS A 50 -27.63 30.45 -25.23
N ILE A 51 -27.27 30.17 -26.46
CA ILE A 51 -26.37 29.08 -26.85
C ILE A 51 -25.05 29.70 -27.29
N THR A 52 -23.95 29.29 -26.66
CA THR A 52 -22.62 29.78 -27.00
C THR A 52 -21.77 28.58 -27.40
N VAL A 53 -21.16 28.65 -28.58
CA VAL A 53 -20.15 27.71 -29.06
C VAL A 53 -18.80 28.41 -29.01
N THR A 54 -17.84 27.87 -28.30
CA THR A 54 -16.50 28.44 -28.18
C THR A 54 -15.47 27.41 -28.64
N GLN A 55 -14.66 27.79 -29.64
CA GLN A 55 -13.54 27.01 -30.16
C GLN A 55 -12.28 27.82 -30.06
N ASN A 56 -11.27 27.31 -29.38
CA ASN A 56 -9.94 27.86 -29.41
C ASN A 56 -9.21 27.41 -30.69
N LEU A 57 -8.87 28.35 -31.56
CA LEU A 57 -8.23 28.04 -32.85
C LEU A 57 -6.70 27.99 -32.77
N PHE A 58 -6.09 28.67 -31.80
CA PHE A 58 -4.66 28.71 -31.64
C PHE A 58 -4.26 29.01 -30.19
N ASP A 59 -3.40 28.19 -29.60
CA ASP A 59 -2.98 28.27 -28.19
C ASP A 59 -1.48 28.03 -27.99
N TYR A 60 -0.67 28.27 -29.03
CA TYR A 60 0.78 28.04 -29.00
C TYR A 60 1.20 26.62 -28.60
N GLY A 61 0.32 25.61 -28.79
CA GLY A 61 0.60 24.22 -28.44
C GLY A 61 0.36 23.87 -26.95
N PHE A 62 -0.21 24.78 -26.17
CA PHE A 62 -0.45 24.55 -24.74
C PHE A 62 -1.31 23.31 -24.49
N LYS A 63 -2.38 23.10 -25.28
CA LYS A 63 -3.24 21.91 -25.14
C LYS A 63 -2.53 20.62 -25.54
N ASP A 64 -1.59 20.66 -26.48
CA ASP A 64 -0.78 19.51 -26.86
C ASP A 64 0.16 19.10 -25.72
N LEU A 65 0.80 20.08 -25.09
CA LEU A 65 1.62 19.85 -23.89
C LEU A 65 0.79 19.32 -22.73
N GLU A 66 -0.44 19.79 -22.53
CA GLU A 66 -1.35 19.27 -21.49
C GLU A 66 -1.71 17.81 -21.74
N ILE A 67 -1.94 17.41 -22.99
CA ILE A 67 -2.19 16.01 -23.37
C ILE A 67 -0.93 15.16 -23.10
N GLU A 68 0.25 15.65 -23.49
CA GLU A 68 1.51 14.93 -23.27
C GLU A 68 1.78 14.74 -21.77
N ARG A 69 1.58 15.78 -20.98
CA ARG A 69 1.66 15.72 -19.53
C ARG A 69 0.69 14.68 -18.94
N SER A 70 -0.55 14.65 -19.41
CA SER A 70 -1.54 13.67 -18.96
C SER A 70 -1.12 12.23 -19.30
N LYS A 71 -0.47 12.02 -20.46
CA LYS A 71 0.09 10.70 -20.83
C LYS A 71 1.24 10.28 -19.93
N ILE A 72 2.13 11.20 -19.57
CA ILE A 72 3.23 10.92 -18.62
C ILE A 72 2.66 10.56 -17.24
N LEU A 73 1.66 11.29 -16.76
CA LEU A 73 0.98 10.96 -15.50
C LEU A 73 0.35 9.56 -15.53
N TYR A 74 -0.28 9.17 -16.63
CA TYR A 74 -0.79 7.81 -16.80
C TYR A 74 0.33 6.75 -16.80
N GLN A 75 1.46 7.02 -17.44
CA GLN A 75 2.63 6.13 -17.39
C GLN A 75 3.17 6.00 -15.95
N ASN A 76 3.23 7.09 -15.20
CA ASN A 76 3.63 7.07 -13.80
C ASN A 76 2.68 6.19 -12.95
N GLU A 77 1.37 6.27 -13.19
CA GLU A 77 0.40 5.40 -12.50
C GLU A 77 0.58 3.93 -12.86
N LEU A 78 0.94 3.60 -14.10
CA LEU A 78 1.28 2.22 -14.50
C LEU A 78 2.54 1.71 -13.78
N ILE A 79 3.54 2.56 -13.63
CA ILE A 79 4.78 2.22 -12.90
C ILE A 79 4.47 2.04 -11.41
N ASN A 80 3.69 2.92 -10.81
CA ASN A 80 3.24 2.80 -9.42
C ASN A 80 2.45 1.52 -9.17
N PHE A 81 1.60 1.13 -10.12
CA PHE A 81 0.89 -0.14 -10.06
C PHE A 81 1.84 -1.35 -10.06
N LYS A 82 2.84 -1.35 -10.96
CA LYS A 82 3.88 -2.40 -11.00
C LYS A 82 4.68 -2.45 -9.70
N LYS A 83 5.08 -1.28 -9.16
CA LYS A 83 5.77 -1.17 -7.88
C LYS A 83 4.93 -1.76 -6.74
N THR A 84 3.65 -1.44 -6.69
CA THR A 84 2.73 -1.99 -5.68
C THR A 84 2.64 -3.53 -5.75
N ILE A 85 2.60 -4.10 -6.96
CA ILE A 85 2.63 -5.57 -7.15
C ILE A 85 3.95 -6.15 -6.64
N GLN A 86 5.08 -5.51 -6.94
CA GLN A 86 6.39 -5.95 -6.47
C GLN A 86 6.48 -5.93 -4.95
N ASP A 87 6.06 -4.82 -4.32
CA ASP A 87 6.06 -4.67 -2.86
C ASP A 87 5.15 -5.69 -2.18
N LEU A 88 3.96 -5.91 -2.73
CA LEU A 88 3.04 -6.94 -2.21
C LEU A 88 3.64 -8.34 -2.32
N SER A 89 4.30 -8.65 -3.44
CA SER A 89 4.97 -9.94 -3.65
C SER A 89 6.11 -10.14 -2.65
N LEU A 90 6.92 -9.10 -2.40
CA LEU A 90 8.01 -9.10 -1.44
C LEU A 90 7.51 -9.29 0.00
N ASN A 91 6.43 -8.58 0.35
CA ASN A 91 5.77 -8.73 1.64
C ASN A 91 5.18 -10.13 1.83
N ALA A 92 4.59 -10.73 0.77
CA ALA A 92 4.07 -12.08 0.82
C ALA A 92 5.19 -13.12 1.02
N ILE A 93 6.32 -12.98 0.32
CA ILE A 93 7.51 -13.84 0.46
C ILE A 93 8.09 -13.70 1.88
N SER A 94 8.26 -12.47 2.37
CA SER A 94 8.74 -12.21 3.72
C SER A 94 7.84 -12.82 4.78
N GLY A 95 6.53 -12.62 4.63
CA GLY A 95 5.53 -13.24 5.53
C GLY A 95 5.59 -14.76 5.50
N TYR A 96 5.77 -15.37 4.32
CA TYR A 96 5.94 -16.82 4.15
C TYR A 96 7.17 -17.33 4.91
N LEU A 97 8.33 -16.69 4.70
CA LEU A 97 9.58 -17.05 5.35
C LEU A 97 9.49 -16.89 6.88
N THR A 98 8.83 -15.84 7.35
CA THR A 98 8.61 -15.59 8.77
C THR A 98 7.81 -16.72 9.42
N VAL A 99 6.71 -17.18 8.79
CA VAL A 99 5.90 -18.30 9.30
C VAL A 99 6.72 -19.57 9.40
N ILE A 100 7.55 -19.90 8.38
CA ILE A 100 8.40 -21.10 8.41
C ILE A 100 9.45 -20.99 9.52
N ASN A 101 10.08 -19.85 9.67
CA ASN A 101 11.08 -19.62 10.70
C ASN A 101 10.49 -19.74 12.11
N ASP A 102 9.35 -19.11 12.37
CA ASP A 102 8.67 -19.17 13.65
C ASP A 102 8.17 -20.58 13.96
N LYS A 103 7.73 -21.33 12.95
CA LYS A 103 7.40 -22.76 13.12
C LYS A 103 8.61 -23.58 13.58
N LYS A 104 9.78 -23.37 12.94
CA LYS A 104 11.02 -24.04 13.33
C LYS A 104 11.45 -23.65 14.74
N PHE A 105 11.37 -22.34 15.04
CA PHE A 105 11.70 -21.81 16.35
C PHE A 105 10.80 -22.39 17.45
N LEU A 106 9.51 -22.51 17.18
CA LEU A 106 8.56 -23.20 18.09
C LEU A 106 8.93 -24.66 18.30
N GLN A 107 9.31 -25.40 17.25
CA GLN A 107 9.73 -26.80 17.39
C GLN A 107 10.99 -26.95 18.26
N VAL A 108 11.97 -26.05 18.10
CA VAL A 108 13.20 -26.04 18.92
C VAL A 108 12.87 -25.74 20.36
N ASN A 109 12.06 -24.71 20.65
CA ASN A 109 11.69 -24.35 22.02
C ASN A 109 10.85 -25.46 22.68
N LYS A 110 10.00 -26.14 21.95
CA LYS A 110 9.26 -27.31 22.46
C LYS A 110 10.18 -28.44 22.87
N LYS A 111 11.15 -28.81 22.04
CA LYS A 111 12.17 -29.81 22.38
C LYS A 111 13.01 -29.39 23.58
N ASN A 112 13.38 -28.10 23.67
CA ASN A 112 14.13 -27.57 24.82
C ASN A 112 13.28 -27.66 26.10
N PHE A 113 12.03 -27.23 26.07
CA PHE A 113 11.12 -27.34 27.20
C PHE A 113 10.98 -28.79 27.68
N ASP A 114 10.76 -29.74 26.77
CA ASP A 114 10.63 -31.17 27.11
C ASP A 114 11.93 -31.71 27.74
N SER A 115 13.09 -31.24 27.32
CA SER A 115 14.38 -31.66 27.90
C SER A 115 14.62 -31.06 29.28
N VAL A 116 14.34 -29.78 29.46
CA VAL A 116 14.48 -29.09 30.75
C VAL A 116 13.45 -29.63 31.76
N LYS A 117 12.25 -29.92 31.31
CA LYS A 117 11.23 -30.58 32.16
C LYS A 117 11.72 -31.92 32.71
N ARG A 118 12.27 -32.77 31.85
CA ARG A 118 12.82 -34.07 32.27
C ARG A 118 13.98 -33.87 33.25
N PHE A 119 14.87 -32.92 33.01
CA PHE A 119 15.98 -32.59 33.89
C PHE A 119 15.50 -32.11 35.27
N LEU A 120 14.44 -31.31 35.33
CA LEU A 120 13.83 -30.87 36.57
C LEU A 120 13.28 -32.05 37.36
N GLU A 121 12.55 -32.96 36.70
CA GLU A 121 11.98 -34.17 37.37
C GLU A 121 13.07 -35.11 37.91
N GLU A 122 14.16 -35.30 37.15
CA GLU A 122 15.33 -36.04 37.61
C GLU A 122 15.98 -35.36 38.82
N THR A 123 16.20 -34.04 38.78
CA THR A 123 16.80 -33.28 39.88
C THR A 123 15.93 -33.31 41.12
N LYS A 124 14.59 -33.25 41.02
CA LYS A 124 13.67 -33.41 42.12
C LYS A 124 13.81 -34.78 42.77
N THR A 125 13.91 -35.83 41.96
CA THR A 125 14.11 -37.20 42.47
C THR A 125 15.44 -37.38 43.20
N ARG A 126 16.52 -36.86 42.63
CA ARG A 126 17.87 -36.88 43.27
C ARG A 126 17.89 -36.07 44.57
N TYR A 127 17.22 -34.93 44.62
CA TYR A 127 17.09 -34.12 45.81
C TYR A 127 16.32 -34.87 46.92
N SER A 128 15.22 -35.54 46.61
CA SER A 128 14.46 -36.31 47.56
C SER A 128 15.23 -37.53 48.14
N LEU A 129 16.21 -38.04 47.38
CA LEU A 129 17.11 -39.13 47.80
C LEU A 129 18.38 -38.61 48.48
N GLY A 130 18.52 -37.27 48.68
CA GLY A 130 19.69 -36.65 49.29
C GLY A 130 20.94 -36.61 48.41
N SER A 131 20.82 -36.89 47.11
CA SER A 131 21.91 -36.95 46.14
C SER A 131 22.00 -35.70 45.23
N ALA A 132 21.16 -34.68 45.49
CA ALA A 132 21.31 -33.34 44.89
C ALA A 132 21.15 -32.26 45.96
N THR A 133 21.71 -31.09 45.74
CA THR A 133 21.65 -29.92 46.63
C THR A 133 20.36 -29.11 46.39
N LEU A 134 19.94 -28.31 47.39
CA LEU A 134 18.86 -27.34 47.21
C LEU A 134 19.20 -26.32 46.10
N TYR A 135 20.44 -25.94 45.95
CA TYR A 135 20.92 -25.05 44.90
C TYR A 135 20.66 -25.66 43.50
N GLU A 136 21.00 -26.91 43.28
CA GLU A 136 20.74 -27.62 42.02
C GLU A 136 19.23 -27.68 41.71
N LEU A 137 18.41 -27.96 42.74
CA LEU A 137 16.96 -27.96 42.56
C LEU A 137 16.43 -26.58 42.16
N GLN A 138 16.84 -25.52 42.85
CA GLN A 138 16.42 -24.15 42.53
C GLN A 138 16.86 -23.71 41.13
N ASN A 139 18.09 -24.06 40.72
CA ASN A 139 18.57 -23.78 39.38
C ASN A 139 17.76 -24.52 38.31
N SER A 140 17.41 -25.79 38.53
CA SER A 140 16.59 -26.56 37.58
C SER A 140 15.16 -26.00 37.48
N GLN A 141 14.59 -25.52 38.60
CA GLN A 141 13.29 -24.84 38.62
C GLN A 141 13.33 -23.53 37.84
N SER A 142 14.38 -22.72 38.02
CA SER A 142 14.57 -21.48 37.30
C SER A 142 14.75 -21.71 35.77
N ALA A 143 15.54 -22.74 35.43
CA ALA A 143 15.71 -23.13 34.01
C ALA A 143 14.40 -23.59 33.39
N PHE A 144 13.58 -24.30 34.12
CA PHE A 144 12.24 -24.76 33.67
C PHE A 144 11.32 -23.54 33.43
N ALA A 145 11.23 -22.60 34.37
CA ALA A 145 10.42 -21.37 34.19
C ALA A 145 10.83 -20.54 32.97
N ILE A 146 12.15 -20.46 32.71
CA ILE A 146 12.68 -19.78 31.51
C ILE A 146 12.27 -20.54 30.23
N ALA A 147 12.40 -21.87 30.22
CA ALA A 147 12.05 -22.68 29.06
C ALA A 147 10.53 -22.65 28.79
N GLU A 148 9.71 -22.61 29.81
CA GLU A 148 8.24 -22.48 29.71
C GLU A 148 7.87 -21.11 29.10
N THR A 149 8.50 -20.03 29.57
CA THR A 149 8.30 -18.68 29.04
C THR A 149 8.71 -18.59 27.58
N ASN A 150 9.86 -19.17 27.23
CA ASN A 150 10.35 -19.16 25.83
C ASN A 150 9.44 -19.97 24.91
N LEU A 151 8.89 -21.08 25.36
CA LEU A 151 7.91 -21.86 24.61
C LEU A 151 6.65 -21.02 24.36
N PHE A 152 6.12 -20.38 25.42
CA PHE A 152 4.95 -19.52 25.29
C PHE A 152 5.17 -18.38 24.29
N ILE A 153 6.30 -17.70 24.35
CA ILE A 153 6.65 -16.63 23.40
C ILE A 153 6.73 -17.18 21.97
N ALA A 154 7.36 -18.34 21.78
CA ALA A 154 7.47 -18.98 20.47
C ALA A 154 6.10 -19.35 19.89
N GLU A 155 5.17 -19.84 20.71
CA GLU A 155 3.79 -20.12 20.32
C GLU A 155 3.03 -18.87 19.88
N GLN A 156 3.17 -17.77 20.64
CA GLN A 156 2.53 -16.51 20.31
C GLN A 156 3.09 -15.93 19.00
N ASN A 157 4.41 -15.95 18.81
CA ASN A 157 5.04 -15.47 17.59
C ASN A 157 4.58 -16.27 16.36
N TYR A 158 4.55 -17.59 16.45
CA TYR A 158 4.04 -18.44 15.38
C TYR A 158 2.57 -18.18 15.05
N ASN A 159 1.73 -17.94 16.05
CA ASN A 159 0.33 -17.58 15.83
C ASN A 159 0.17 -16.19 15.22
N LEU A 160 1.01 -15.24 15.62
CA LEU A 160 1.03 -13.90 15.07
C LEU A 160 1.47 -13.90 13.60
N SER A 161 2.57 -14.60 13.28
CA SER A 161 3.08 -14.67 11.90
C SER A 161 2.07 -15.34 10.96
N LYS A 162 1.33 -16.36 11.38
CA LYS A 162 0.23 -16.94 10.59
C LYS A 162 -0.88 -15.92 10.30
N LYS A 163 -1.28 -15.12 11.30
CA LYS A 163 -2.30 -14.09 11.12
C LYS A 163 -1.82 -12.98 10.19
N THR A 164 -0.58 -12.55 10.35
CA THR A 164 0.05 -11.54 9.48
C THR A 164 0.12 -12.03 8.04
N PHE A 165 0.55 -13.27 7.82
CA PHE A 165 0.56 -13.90 6.49
C PHE A 165 -0.85 -13.93 5.88
N LYS A 166 -1.85 -14.34 6.66
CA LYS A 166 -3.26 -14.35 6.21
C LYS A 166 -3.74 -12.96 5.79
N ASN A 167 -3.36 -11.92 6.52
CA ASN A 167 -3.74 -10.54 6.18
C ASN A 167 -3.10 -10.06 4.88
N ILE A 168 -1.85 -10.49 4.60
CA ILE A 168 -1.13 -10.09 3.38
C ILE A 168 -1.63 -10.87 2.17
N VAL A 169 -1.75 -12.21 2.30
CA VAL A 169 -2.02 -13.12 1.17
C VAL A 169 -3.51 -13.43 1.00
N GLY A 170 -4.32 -13.20 2.05
CA GLY A 170 -5.76 -13.54 2.07
C GLY A 170 -6.06 -15.02 2.26
N LYS A 171 -5.02 -15.87 2.47
CA LYS A 171 -5.16 -17.34 2.67
C LYS A 171 -4.47 -17.79 3.94
N ASP A 172 -4.99 -18.85 4.56
CA ASP A 172 -4.36 -19.41 5.75
C ASP A 172 -3.02 -20.08 5.41
N ALA A 173 -2.06 -19.96 6.33
CA ALA A 173 -0.72 -20.56 6.23
C ALA A 173 -0.79 -22.07 6.57
N ILE A 174 -1.29 -22.89 5.62
CA ILE A 174 -1.45 -24.33 5.77
C ILE A 174 -0.44 -25.04 4.88
N ASN A 175 0.27 -26.04 5.40
CA ASN A 175 1.21 -26.90 4.67
C ASN A 175 2.28 -26.12 3.88
N LEU A 176 2.87 -25.09 4.50
CA LEU A 176 3.98 -24.38 3.92
C LEU A 176 5.21 -25.29 3.85
N GLU A 177 5.77 -25.40 2.66
CA GLU A 177 6.98 -26.18 2.40
C GLU A 177 8.24 -25.37 2.74
N GLU A 178 9.32 -26.05 3.09
CA GLU A 178 10.61 -25.39 3.32
C GLU A 178 11.15 -24.84 2.01
N VAL A 179 11.66 -23.60 2.07
CA VAL A 179 12.27 -22.97 0.89
C VAL A 179 13.56 -23.68 0.56
N ILE A 180 13.68 -24.12 -0.68
CA ILE A 180 14.91 -24.67 -1.24
C ILE A 180 15.97 -23.57 -1.29
N LYS A 181 17.20 -23.87 -0.87
CA LYS A 181 18.32 -22.93 -0.95
C LYS A 181 18.52 -22.50 -2.40
N PHE A 182 18.59 -21.20 -2.63
CA PHE A 182 19.02 -20.65 -3.91
C PHE A 182 20.54 -20.80 -4.01
N ASP A 183 20.99 -21.68 -4.86
CA ASP A 183 22.42 -21.99 -5.08
C ASP A 183 22.94 -21.21 -6.32
N LYS A 184 22.45 -19.98 -6.52
CA LYS A 184 22.89 -19.13 -7.62
C LYS A 184 23.94 -18.14 -7.10
N GLU A 185 25.16 -18.22 -7.63
CA GLU A 185 26.16 -17.18 -7.45
C GLU A 185 25.60 -15.85 -8.00
N LEU A 186 25.50 -14.86 -7.13
CA LEU A 186 24.99 -13.54 -7.49
C LEU A 186 26.17 -12.70 -7.99
N ASN A 187 26.14 -12.29 -9.26
CA ASN A 187 27.08 -11.30 -9.77
C ASN A 187 26.58 -9.89 -9.36
N PHE A 188 27.30 -9.26 -8.44
CA PHE A 188 26.91 -7.96 -7.90
C PHE A 188 26.88 -6.85 -8.96
N ASP A 189 27.82 -6.86 -9.91
CA ASP A 189 27.89 -5.83 -10.96
C ASP A 189 26.68 -5.91 -11.89
N GLU A 190 26.29 -7.12 -12.28
CA GLU A 190 25.07 -7.37 -13.09
C GLU A 190 23.79 -6.95 -12.34
N ILE A 191 23.74 -7.19 -11.02
CA ILE A 191 22.61 -6.80 -10.19
C ILE A 191 22.52 -5.28 -10.09
N ILE A 192 23.63 -4.57 -9.85
CA ILE A 192 23.67 -3.12 -9.78
C ILE A 192 23.21 -2.50 -11.09
N GLN A 193 23.72 -2.99 -12.23
CA GLN A 193 23.30 -2.51 -13.54
C GLN A 193 21.79 -2.69 -13.75
N ASN A 194 21.27 -3.88 -13.45
CA ASN A 194 19.84 -4.17 -13.53
C ASN A 194 18.99 -3.28 -12.61
N ILE A 195 19.47 -2.97 -11.41
CA ILE A 195 18.76 -2.09 -10.48
C ILE A 195 18.70 -0.67 -11.07
N ILE A 196 19.80 -0.14 -11.60
CA ILE A 196 19.84 1.20 -12.15
C ILE A 196 18.89 1.33 -13.35
N GLU A 197 18.87 0.34 -14.25
CA GLU A 197 18.07 0.36 -15.47
C GLU A 197 16.57 0.11 -15.23
N ASN A 198 16.21 -0.66 -14.20
CA ASN A 198 14.83 -1.14 -13.99
C ASN A 198 14.21 -0.67 -12.67
N ASN A 199 14.84 0.25 -11.94
CA ASN A 199 14.29 0.76 -10.70
C ASN A 199 13.11 1.70 -10.98
N PHE A 200 11.95 1.36 -10.47
CA PHE A 200 10.73 2.15 -10.67
C PHE A 200 10.84 3.58 -10.12
N ASP A 201 11.60 3.80 -9.03
CA ASP A 201 11.77 5.14 -8.45
C ASP A 201 12.63 6.02 -9.36
N ILE A 202 13.66 5.45 -10.01
CA ILE A 202 14.50 6.19 -10.97
C ILE A 202 13.66 6.59 -12.19
N ILE A 203 12.89 5.65 -12.75
CA ILE A 203 12.02 5.91 -13.90
C ILE A 203 10.97 6.99 -13.58
N LEU A 204 10.38 6.95 -12.38
CA LEU A 204 9.42 7.98 -11.94
C LEU A 204 10.07 9.36 -11.84
N LEU A 205 11.29 9.45 -11.31
CA LEU A 205 12.03 10.70 -11.22
C LEU A 205 12.40 11.27 -12.60
N GLU A 206 12.79 10.42 -13.55
CA GLU A 206 13.05 10.82 -14.94
C GLU A 206 11.79 11.36 -15.61
N ASN A 207 10.66 10.70 -15.44
CA ASN A 207 9.35 11.18 -15.93
C ASN A 207 8.96 12.52 -15.29
N ASP A 208 9.24 12.72 -14.01
CA ASP A 208 8.97 13.99 -13.32
C ASP A 208 9.84 15.13 -13.84
N ILE A 209 11.08 14.86 -14.24
CA ILE A 209 11.97 15.85 -14.87
C ILE A 209 11.41 16.26 -16.24
N ILE A 210 10.93 15.30 -17.03
CA ILE A 210 10.31 15.58 -18.34
C ILE A 210 9.05 16.42 -18.16
N ASN A 211 8.24 16.12 -17.16
CA ASN A 211 6.97 16.78 -16.89
C ASN A 211 7.10 18.24 -16.39
N LYS A 212 8.30 18.62 -15.90
CA LYS A 212 8.60 19.98 -15.40
C LYS A 212 9.28 20.89 -16.45
N LYS A 213 9.69 20.36 -17.58
CA LYS A 213 10.22 21.13 -18.72
C LYS A 213 9.09 21.66 -19.60
#